data_1567041b0d372547d26d24e22c221da9
#
_entry.id   1567041b0d372547d26d24e22c221da9
#
_cell.length_a   1.000
_cell.length_b   1.000
_cell.length_c   1.000
_cell.angle_alpha   90.00
_cell.angle_beta   90.00
_cell.angle_gamma   90.00
#
_symmetry.space_group_name_H-M   'P 1'
#
loop_
_entity.id
_entity.type
_entity.pdbx_description
1 polymer ?
#
loop_
_entity_poly.entity_id
_entity_poly.type
_entity_poly.pdbx_seq_one_letter_code
_entity_poly.pdbx_strand_id
1 'polypeptide(L)'
;MPFELPNSWVWCRLEDIAYVASGSTPDKTCFVENGVPYIKMYNLRNQKIDFAYHPQYITEEVHNGKLQRSRTEVGDLIMNIVGPPLGKLAIIPTTLPQANFNQAAVLIRPYKFKEVLVSYLKVYLEEMSEINSIATRGSAGQVNISLTQSQNMRIPIPPLNEVRRIIEEVSKYDI
;
A
#
# COMPACT_ATOMS: atom_id res chain seq x y z
N MET A 1 -20.69 -9.36 3.93
CA MET A 1 -19.98 -9.30 2.64
C MET A 1 -20.54 -8.15 1.81
N PRO A 2 -19.70 -7.35 1.15
CA PRO A 2 -20.20 -6.19 0.41
C PRO A 2 -21.08 -6.54 -0.79
N PHE A 3 -20.85 -7.69 -1.42
CA PHE A 3 -21.63 -8.16 -2.57
C PHE A 3 -21.40 -9.65 -2.76
N GLU A 4 -22.27 -10.27 -3.57
CA GLU A 4 -22.14 -11.69 -3.91
C GLU A 4 -21.02 -11.91 -4.93
N LEU A 5 -20.32 -13.03 -4.78
CA LEU A 5 -19.24 -13.42 -5.68
C LEU A 5 -19.65 -14.64 -6.52
N PRO A 6 -19.04 -14.80 -7.71
CA PRO A 6 -19.12 -16.06 -8.44
C PRO A 6 -18.64 -17.23 -7.57
N ASN A 7 -19.13 -18.43 -7.84
CA ASN A 7 -18.85 -19.62 -7.00
C ASN A 7 -17.38 -19.95 -6.87
N SER A 8 -16.55 -19.60 -7.86
CA SER A 8 -15.12 -19.89 -7.85
C SER A 8 -14.28 -18.84 -7.12
N TRP A 9 -14.90 -17.73 -6.68
CA TRP A 9 -14.24 -16.67 -5.96
C TRP A 9 -14.44 -16.84 -4.47
N VAL A 10 -13.49 -16.33 -3.68
CA VAL A 10 -13.60 -16.35 -2.21
C VAL A 10 -13.30 -14.97 -1.63
N TRP A 11 -13.97 -14.65 -0.53
CA TRP A 11 -13.63 -13.50 0.28
C TRP A 11 -12.49 -13.86 1.22
N CYS A 12 -11.45 -13.02 1.26
CA CYS A 12 -10.33 -13.15 2.20
C CYS A 12 -10.15 -11.83 2.94
N ARG A 13 -9.55 -11.89 4.13
CA ARG A 13 -9.00 -10.68 4.74
C ARG A 13 -7.64 -10.41 4.11
N LEU A 14 -7.27 -9.15 4.01
CA LEU A 14 -5.99 -8.80 3.40
C LEU A 14 -4.81 -9.50 4.07
N GLU A 15 -4.79 -9.56 5.42
CA GLU A 15 -3.69 -10.21 6.14
C GLU A 15 -3.62 -11.74 5.94
N ASP A 16 -4.69 -12.35 5.44
CA ASP A 16 -4.67 -13.79 5.13
C ASP A 16 -3.83 -14.10 3.89
N ILE A 17 -3.66 -13.14 3.01
CA ILE A 17 -2.94 -13.31 1.74
C ILE A 17 -1.68 -12.46 1.63
N ALA A 18 -1.48 -11.52 2.55
CA ALA A 18 -0.37 -10.58 2.46
C ALA A 18 0.15 -10.19 3.84
N TYR A 19 1.44 -9.88 3.89
CA TYR A 19 2.04 -9.18 5.01
C TYR A 19 1.63 -7.72 4.93
N VAL A 20 1.05 -7.18 6.00
CA VAL A 20 0.58 -5.79 6.07
C VAL A 20 1.20 -5.14 7.31
N ALA A 21 1.99 -4.10 7.10
CA ALA A 21 2.68 -3.40 8.18
C ALA A 21 2.60 -1.89 7.98
N SER A 22 2.41 -1.17 9.08
CA SER A 22 2.42 0.28 9.05
C SER A 22 3.83 0.83 9.14
N GLY A 23 4.06 2.00 8.54
CA GLY A 23 5.28 2.75 8.75
C GLY A 23 5.32 3.42 10.12
N SER A 24 6.41 4.10 10.38
CA SER A 24 6.62 4.81 11.65
C SER A 24 7.44 6.08 11.43
N THR A 25 7.27 7.05 12.30
CA THR A 25 8.10 8.25 12.30
C THR A 25 9.21 8.07 13.34
N PRO A 26 10.48 8.01 12.91
CA PRO A 26 11.58 7.90 13.85
C PRO A 26 11.88 9.23 14.53
N ASP A 27 12.76 9.21 15.50
CA ASP A 27 13.26 10.42 16.16
C ASP A 27 13.86 11.38 15.13
N LYS A 28 13.77 12.68 15.41
CA LYS A 28 14.29 13.73 14.52
C LYS A 28 15.76 13.56 14.22
N THR A 29 16.54 13.03 15.16
CA THR A 29 17.98 12.80 15.00
C THR A 29 18.29 11.73 13.96
N CYS A 30 17.31 10.92 13.59
CA CYS A 30 17.48 9.87 12.58
C CYS A 30 17.41 10.39 11.14
N PHE A 31 16.98 11.63 10.94
CA PHE A 31 16.91 12.22 9.59
C PHE A 31 18.28 12.79 9.22
N VAL A 32 18.78 12.40 8.05
CA VAL A 32 20.13 12.71 7.57
C VAL A 32 20.08 13.16 6.11
N GLU A 33 21.17 13.77 5.62
CA GLU A 33 21.24 14.21 4.22
C GLU A 33 21.38 13.06 3.24
N ASN A 34 22.13 12.03 3.64
CA ASN A 34 22.39 10.84 2.81
C ASN A 34 22.13 9.59 3.65
N GLY A 35 21.28 8.72 3.18
CA GLY A 35 20.93 7.52 3.92
C GLY A 35 19.89 6.70 3.19
N VAL A 36 19.00 6.07 3.96
CA VAL A 36 17.92 5.25 3.42
C VAL A 36 16.76 6.16 3.04
N PRO A 37 16.17 6.00 1.84
CA PRO A 37 15.00 6.81 1.45
C PRO A 37 13.85 6.64 2.44
N TYR A 38 13.21 7.75 2.77
CA TYR A 38 12.06 7.77 3.66
C TYR A 38 10.88 8.40 2.93
N ILE A 39 9.89 7.58 2.61
CA ILE A 39 8.74 7.97 1.81
C ILE A 39 7.68 8.62 2.69
N LYS A 40 7.18 9.75 2.24
CA LYS A 40 6.00 10.41 2.83
C LYS A 40 4.87 10.42 1.81
N MET A 41 3.66 10.71 2.28
CA MET A 41 2.49 10.60 1.41
C MET A 41 2.49 11.60 0.25
N TYR A 42 3.20 12.72 0.38
CA TYR A 42 3.38 13.63 -0.76
C TYR A 42 4.26 13.04 -1.88
N ASN A 43 5.00 11.95 -1.60
CA ASN A 43 5.76 11.23 -2.62
C ASN A 43 4.89 10.26 -3.45
N LEU A 44 3.65 10.01 -3.02
CA LEU A 44 2.69 9.22 -3.80
C LEU A 44 1.92 10.18 -4.70
N ARG A 45 2.35 10.28 -5.94
CA ARG A 45 1.80 11.22 -6.93
C ARG A 45 1.35 10.46 -8.16
N ASN A 46 0.10 10.68 -8.59
CA ASN A 46 -0.47 9.99 -9.75
C ASN A 46 -0.36 8.46 -9.61
N GLN A 47 -0.58 7.95 -8.39
CA GLN A 47 -0.50 6.52 -8.06
C GLN A 47 0.88 5.90 -8.35
N LYS A 48 1.92 6.71 -8.24
CA LYS A 48 3.32 6.28 -8.40
C LYS A 48 4.18 6.92 -7.31
N ILE A 49 5.36 6.33 -7.07
CA ILE A 49 6.33 6.90 -6.14
C ILE A 49 7.16 7.95 -6.89
N ASP A 50 7.08 9.18 -6.41
CA ASP A 50 7.93 10.29 -6.85
C ASP A 50 8.83 10.71 -5.69
N PHE A 51 9.89 9.96 -5.47
CA PHE A 51 10.78 10.20 -4.34
C PHE A 51 11.60 11.50 -4.50
N ALA A 52 11.85 11.94 -5.72
CA ALA A 52 12.59 13.17 -5.99
C ALA A 52 11.88 14.42 -5.48
N TYR A 53 10.56 14.33 -5.25
CA TYR A 53 9.79 15.44 -4.71
C TYR A 53 10.03 15.54 -3.19
N HIS A 54 10.75 16.53 -2.74
CA HIS A 54 11.14 16.75 -1.34
C HIS A 54 11.71 15.49 -0.67
N PRO A 55 12.81 14.93 -1.21
CA PRO A 55 13.35 13.67 -0.71
C PRO A 55 13.85 13.80 0.73
N GLN A 56 13.59 12.76 1.52
CA GLN A 56 14.10 12.65 2.89
C GLN A 56 14.80 11.32 3.06
N TYR A 57 15.77 11.30 3.98
CA TYR A 57 16.57 10.10 4.25
C TYR A 57 16.70 9.88 5.75
N ILE A 58 16.80 8.62 6.14
CA ILE A 58 17.01 8.22 7.54
C ILE A 58 18.26 7.36 7.65
N THR A 59 18.75 7.19 8.88
CA THR A 59 19.94 6.37 9.14
C THR A 59 19.64 4.89 8.86
N GLU A 60 20.67 4.17 8.42
CA GLU A 60 20.58 2.72 8.25
C GLU A 60 20.30 2.02 9.59
N GLU A 61 20.82 2.55 10.67
CA GLU A 61 20.62 1.97 12.01
C GLU A 61 19.15 1.92 12.39
N VAL A 62 18.41 3.03 12.25
CA VAL A 62 16.98 3.05 12.58
C VAL A 62 16.17 2.23 11.60
N HIS A 63 16.53 2.27 10.32
CA HIS A 63 15.88 1.50 9.26
C HIS A 63 15.96 -0.01 9.53
N ASN A 64 17.12 -0.50 9.91
CA ASN A 64 17.35 -1.92 10.17
C ASN A 64 17.04 -2.33 11.61
N GLY A 65 16.78 -1.38 12.48
CA GLY A 65 16.44 -1.58 13.88
C GLY A 65 14.96 -1.38 14.16
N LYS A 66 14.61 -0.22 14.68
CA LYS A 66 13.22 0.08 15.09
C LYS A 66 12.23 0.03 13.94
N LEU A 67 12.63 0.32 12.71
CA LEU A 67 11.77 0.35 11.54
C LEU A 67 11.92 -0.88 10.65
N GLN A 68 12.48 -1.96 11.17
CA GLN A 68 12.75 -3.16 10.35
C GLN A 68 11.51 -3.81 9.74
N ARG A 69 10.36 -3.73 10.39
CA ARG A 69 9.15 -4.40 9.89
C ARG A 69 8.49 -3.67 8.74
N SER A 70 8.84 -2.41 8.49
CA SER A 70 8.30 -1.61 7.40
C SER A 70 9.31 -1.30 6.31
N ARG A 71 10.41 -2.07 6.25
CA ARG A 71 11.36 -1.98 5.15
C ARG A 71 10.69 -2.43 3.85
N THR A 72 10.80 -1.60 2.82
CA THR A 72 10.15 -1.89 1.55
C THR A 72 10.93 -2.91 0.72
N GLU A 73 10.22 -3.63 -0.12
CA GLU A 73 10.81 -4.47 -1.17
C GLU A 73 10.21 -4.04 -2.50
N VAL A 74 10.97 -4.21 -3.57
CA VAL A 74 10.49 -3.94 -4.92
C VAL A 74 9.19 -4.71 -5.16
N GLY A 75 8.20 -4.03 -5.72
CA GLY A 75 6.90 -4.62 -5.99
C GLY A 75 5.91 -4.57 -4.84
N ASP A 76 6.31 -4.11 -3.65
CA ASP A 76 5.36 -3.88 -2.56
C ASP A 76 4.34 -2.82 -2.95
N LEU A 77 3.12 -2.97 -2.45
CA LEU A 77 2.10 -1.95 -2.59
C LEU A 77 2.10 -1.07 -1.34
N ILE A 78 2.15 0.23 -1.53
CA ILE A 78 2.02 1.21 -0.44
C ILE A 78 0.63 1.84 -0.54
N MET A 79 -0.09 1.87 0.57
CA MET A 79 -1.43 2.44 0.65
C MET A 79 -1.50 3.50 1.73
N ASN A 80 -1.97 4.68 1.37
CA ASN A 80 -2.21 5.77 2.30
C ASN A 80 -3.41 5.46 3.20
N ILE A 81 -3.23 5.57 4.51
CA ILE A 81 -4.28 5.30 5.52
C ILE A 81 -4.66 6.52 6.36
N VAL A 82 -4.08 7.67 6.08
CA VAL A 82 -4.41 8.93 6.78
C VAL A 82 -4.87 9.95 5.74
N GLY A 83 -6.09 10.38 5.87
CA GLY A 83 -6.70 11.33 4.93
C GLY A 83 -7.04 12.67 5.56
N PRO A 84 -7.69 13.54 4.80
CA PRO A 84 -7.95 13.47 3.38
C PRO A 84 -6.73 13.84 2.51
N PRO A 85 -6.59 13.27 1.31
CA PRO A 85 -7.40 12.18 0.77
C PRO A 85 -6.87 10.81 1.19
N LEU A 86 -7.79 9.84 1.30
CA LEU A 86 -7.44 8.41 1.36
C LEU A 86 -7.34 7.84 -0.05
N GLY A 87 -6.75 6.65 -0.16
CA GLY A 87 -6.76 5.90 -1.40
C GLY A 87 -5.59 6.16 -2.34
N LYS A 88 -4.57 6.88 -1.89
CA LYS A 88 -3.32 6.92 -2.63
C LYS A 88 -2.65 5.56 -2.55
N LEU A 89 -2.28 5.02 -3.70
CA LEU A 89 -1.65 3.71 -3.82
C LEU A 89 -0.46 3.83 -4.77
N ALA A 90 0.60 3.11 -4.49
CA ALA A 90 1.75 3.06 -5.40
C ALA A 90 2.51 1.76 -5.20
N ILE A 91 3.09 1.26 -6.28
CA ILE A 91 3.95 0.07 -6.25
C ILE A 91 5.40 0.54 -6.14
N ILE A 92 6.15 -0.06 -5.23
CA ILE A 92 7.58 0.26 -5.06
C ILE A 92 8.33 -0.15 -6.33
N PRO A 93 8.93 0.82 -7.04
CA PRO A 93 9.59 0.54 -8.31
C PRO A 93 10.99 -0.06 -8.13
N THR A 94 11.49 -0.68 -9.19
CA THR A 94 12.85 -1.24 -9.21
C THR A 94 13.94 -0.17 -9.07
N THR A 95 13.60 1.08 -9.39
CA THR A 95 14.54 2.21 -9.35
C THR A 95 14.75 2.80 -7.96
N LEU A 96 13.91 2.41 -6.99
CA LEU A 96 14.04 2.91 -5.62
C LEU A 96 14.79 1.88 -4.76
N PRO A 97 15.88 2.27 -4.09
CA PRO A 97 16.52 1.40 -3.10
C PRO A 97 15.56 1.03 -1.98
N GLN A 98 15.89 0.02 -1.19
CA GLN A 98 15.09 -0.30 -0.01
C GLN A 98 14.85 0.95 0.80
N ALA A 99 13.59 1.20 1.14
CA ALA A 99 13.14 2.42 1.79
C ALA A 99 12.32 2.12 3.04
N ASN A 100 11.99 3.15 3.75
CA ASN A 100 11.01 3.12 4.82
C ASN A 100 9.99 4.24 4.60
N PHE A 101 8.98 4.33 5.44
CA PHE A 101 7.92 5.32 5.27
C PHE A 101 7.27 5.66 6.62
N ASN A 102 6.48 6.72 6.63
CA ASN A 102 5.85 7.20 7.86
C ASN A 102 4.55 6.42 8.19
N GLN A 103 3.97 6.69 9.34
CA GLN A 103 2.77 6.02 9.84
C GLN A 103 1.49 6.33 9.05
N ALA A 104 1.56 7.21 8.07
CA ALA A 104 0.41 7.53 7.23
C ALA A 104 0.13 6.48 6.16
N ALA A 105 0.91 5.41 6.12
CA ALA A 105 0.73 4.34 5.15
C ALA A 105 0.97 2.96 5.73
N VAL A 106 0.50 1.96 4.99
CA VAL A 106 0.86 0.55 5.19
C VAL A 106 1.51 0.02 3.93
N LEU A 107 2.42 -0.94 4.09
CA LEU A 107 2.89 -1.75 2.97
C LEU A 107 2.10 -3.04 2.91
N ILE A 108 1.85 -3.51 1.72
CA ILE A 108 1.11 -4.75 1.44
C ILE A 108 2.00 -5.61 0.55
N ARG A 109 2.35 -6.80 1.06
CA ARG A 109 3.26 -7.73 0.38
C ARG A 109 2.64 -9.11 0.36
N PRO A 110 2.04 -9.52 -0.77
CA PRO A 110 1.46 -10.86 -0.88
C PRO A 110 2.49 -11.95 -0.57
N TYR A 111 2.06 -13.01 0.11
CA TYR A 111 2.93 -14.13 0.45
C TYR A 111 3.30 -14.97 -0.76
N LYS A 112 2.38 -15.05 -1.74
CA LYS A 112 2.57 -15.80 -2.98
C LYS A 112 2.07 -15.00 -4.16
N PHE A 113 2.62 -15.26 -5.34
CA PHE A 113 2.20 -14.61 -6.59
C PHE A 113 2.21 -13.09 -6.48
N LYS A 114 3.27 -12.57 -5.86
CA LYS A 114 3.35 -11.16 -5.47
C LYS A 114 3.04 -10.20 -6.62
N GLU A 115 3.71 -10.37 -7.75
CA GLU A 115 3.57 -9.46 -8.89
C GLU A 115 2.12 -9.38 -9.37
N VAL A 116 1.49 -10.54 -9.54
CA VAL A 116 0.11 -10.64 -10.02
C VAL A 116 -0.88 -10.09 -8.99
N LEU A 117 -0.72 -10.50 -7.73
CA LEU A 117 -1.65 -10.08 -6.68
C LEU A 117 -1.49 -8.60 -6.32
N VAL A 118 -0.29 -8.05 -6.36
CA VAL A 118 -0.11 -6.61 -6.13
C VAL A 118 -0.85 -5.79 -7.19
N SER A 119 -0.74 -6.18 -8.45
CA SER A 119 -1.45 -5.50 -9.54
C SER A 119 -2.96 -5.60 -9.37
N TYR A 120 -3.46 -6.78 -8.99
CA TYR A 120 -4.88 -6.98 -8.72
C TYR A 120 -5.35 -6.15 -7.53
N LEU A 121 -4.63 -6.19 -6.43
CA LEU A 121 -4.99 -5.44 -5.22
C LEU A 121 -4.99 -3.94 -5.48
N LYS A 122 -4.04 -3.45 -6.25
CA LYS A 122 -3.99 -2.03 -6.62
C LYS A 122 -5.25 -1.62 -7.37
N VAL A 123 -5.64 -2.38 -8.39
CA VAL A 123 -6.86 -2.11 -9.16
C VAL A 123 -8.09 -2.17 -8.27
N TYR A 124 -8.21 -3.22 -7.47
CA TYR A 124 -9.36 -3.37 -6.59
C TYR A 124 -9.47 -2.22 -5.58
N LEU A 125 -8.37 -1.90 -4.92
CA LEU A 125 -8.36 -0.86 -3.88
C LEU A 125 -8.54 0.55 -4.44
N GLU A 126 -8.13 0.80 -5.67
CA GLU A 126 -8.37 2.08 -6.35
C GLU A 126 -9.85 2.30 -6.65
N GLU A 127 -10.53 1.27 -7.08
CA GLU A 127 -11.90 1.37 -7.60
C GLU A 127 -12.96 1.08 -6.54
N MET A 128 -12.68 0.08 -5.70
CA MET A 128 -13.69 -0.45 -4.79
C MET A 128 -13.46 0.02 -3.38
N SER A 129 -13.87 0.86 -3.04
CA SER A 129 -13.49 1.46 -1.85
C SER A 129 -14.34 1.26 -0.64
N GLU A 130 -14.05 0.23 0.06
CA GLU A 130 -14.15 0.28 1.51
C GLU A 130 -13.42 1.50 2.02
N ILE A 131 -12.28 1.80 1.39
CA ILE A 131 -11.51 3.02 1.63
C ILE A 131 -12.37 4.25 1.38
N ASN A 132 -13.02 4.33 0.23
CA ASN A 132 -13.89 5.47 -0.09
C ASN A 132 -15.13 5.51 0.80
N SER A 133 -15.70 4.37 1.18
CA SER A 133 -16.85 4.35 2.07
C SER A 133 -16.46 4.76 3.50
N ILE A 134 -15.28 4.40 3.96
CA ILE A 134 -14.74 4.87 5.23
C ILE A 134 -14.48 6.38 5.15
N ALA A 135 -13.91 6.85 4.06
CA ALA A 135 -13.64 8.26 3.83
C ALA A 135 -14.92 9.10 3.81
N THR A 136 -16.01 8.57 3.28
CA THR A 136 -17.29 9.29 3.22
C THR A 136 -18.10 9.23 4.52
N ARG A 137 -17.80 8.30 5.41
CA ARG A 137 -18.46 8.21 6.72
C ARG A 137 -17.87 9.17 7.74
N GLY A 138 -16.70 9.72 7.48
CA GLY A 138 -16.05 10.62 8.40
C GLY A 138 -16.82 11.93 8.54
N SER A 139 -17.01 12.40 9.76
CA SER A 139 -17.36 13.79 10.03
C SER A 139 -16.25 14.69 9.46
N ALA A 140 -16.55 15.96 9.23
CA ALA A 140 -15.59 16.93 8.72
C ALA A 140 -14.31 16.95 9.59
N GLY A 141 -13.31 16.16 9.21
CA GLY A 141 -12.08 16.00 9.94
C GLY A 141 -11.18 14.98 9.30
N GLN A 142 -10.15 14.57 10.01
CA GLN A 142 -9.24 13.54 9.53
C GLN A 142 -9.96 12.19 9.49
N VAL A 143 -9.92 11.54 8.33
CA VAL A 143 -10.41 10.18 8.17
C VAL A 143 -9.19 9.28 8.15
N ASN A 144 -9.08 8.42 9.15
CA ASN A 144 -7.94 7.52 9.28
C ASN A 144 -8.42 6.08 9.26
N ILE A 145 -7.63 5.22 8.62
CA ILE A 145 -7.80 3.78 8.69
C ILE A 145 -6.68 3.26 9.57
N SER A 146 -6.99 2.41 10.54
CA SER A 146 -5.97 1.81 11.40
C SER A 146 -5.25 0.68 10.66
N LEU A 147 -4.10 0.25 11.19
CA LEU A 147 -3.42 -0.95 10.71
C LEU A 147 -4.35 -2.16 10.78
N THR A 148 -5.04 -2.34 11.89
CA THR A 148 -5.98 -3.46 12.08
C THR A 148 -7.11 -3.43 11.04
N GLN A 149 -7.68 -2.26 10.78
CA GLN A 149 -8.69 -2.11 9.73
C GLN A 149 -8.13 -2.46 8.35
N SER A 150 -6.90 -2.05 8.06
CA SER A 150 -6.23 -2.40 6.80
C SER A 150 -6.03 -3.92 6.68
N GLN A 151 -5.56 -4.55 7.74
CA GLN A 151 -5.33 -6.00 7.78
C GLN A 151 -6.63 -6.80 7.59
N ASN A 152 -7.74 -6.28 8.08
CA ASN A 152 -9.04 -6.93 8.02
C ASN A 152 -9.88 -6.55 6.80
N MET A 153 -9.36 -5.74 5.89
CA MET A 153 -10.07 -5.39 4.65
C MET A 153 -10.41 -6.66 3.88
N ARG A 154 -11.64 -6.74 3.42
CA ARG A 154 -12.11 -7.91 2.68
C ARG A 154 -11.82 -7.74 1.21
N ILE A 155 -11.16 -8.76 0.66
CA ILE A 155 -10.72 -8.77 -0.73
C ILE A 155 -11.36 -9.98 -1.43
N PRO A 156 -12.05 -9.77 -2.56
CA PRO A 156 -12.60 -10.88 -3.33
C PRO A 156 -11.50 -11.44 -4.22
N ILE A 157 -11.17 -12.70 -4.02
CA ILE A 157 -10.07 -13.37 -4.76
C ILE A 157 -10.65 -14.38 -5.74
N PRO A 158 -10.47 -14.14 -7.06
CA PRO A 158 -10.79 -15.11 -8.08
C PRO A 158 -9.70 -16.19 -8.19
N PRO A 159 -9.94 -17.27 -8.92
CA PRO A 159 -8.87 -18.19 -9.28
C PRO A 159 -7.72 -17.47 -9.97
N LEU A 160 -6.51 -17.94 -9.80
CA LEU A 160 -5.30 -17.26 -10.28
C LEU A 160 -5.33 -16.95 -11.78
N ASN A 161 -5.82 -17.88 -12.61
CA ASN A 161 -5.94 -17.65 -14.05
C ASN A 161 -6.82 -16.43 -14.35
N GLU A 162 -7.88 -16.27 -13.59
CA GLU A 162 -8.81 -15.17 -13.75
C GLU A 162 -8.22 -13.85 -13.26
N VAL A 163 -7.43 -13.88 -12.17
CA VAL A 163 -6.67 -12.72 -11.72
C VAL A 163 -5.76 -12.21 -12.85
N ARG A 164 -5.03 -13.12 -13.48
CA ARG A 164 -4.14 -12.77 -14.59
C ARG A 164 -4.90 -12.17 -15.77
N ARG A 165 -6.04 -12.76 -16.10
CA ARG A 165 -6.88 -12.26 -17.18
C ARG A 165 -7.43 -10.86 -16.89
N ILE A 166 -7.86 -10.61 -15.66
CA ILE A 166 -8.36 -9.30 -15.23
C ILE A 166 -7.25 -8.25 -15.36
N ILE A 167 -6.06 -8.55 -14.88
CA ILE A 167 -4.92 -7.64 -14.95
C ILE A 167 -4.55 -7.34 -16.41
N GLU A 168 -4.52 -8.35 -17.24
CA GLU A 168 -4.23 -8.20 -18.67
C GLU A 168 -5.26 -7.31 -19.35
N GLU A 169 -6.54 -7.51 -19.04
CA GLU A 169 -7.60 -6.69 -19.60
C GLU A 169 -7.52 -5.24 -19.14
N VAL A 170 -7.27 -5.02 -17.85
CA VAL A 170 -7.14 -3.66 -17.30
C VAL A 170 -5.95 -2.95 -17.92
N SER A 171 -4.83 -3.64 -18.14
CA SER A 171 -3.62 -3.05 -18.70
C SER A 171 -3.82 -2.48 -20.11
N LYS A 172 -4.81 -2.97 -20.85
CA LYS A 172 -5.13 -2.45 -22.19
C LYS A 172 -5.67 -1.02 -22.15
N TYR A 173 -6.23 -0.61 -21.03
CA TYR A 173 -6.81 0.72 -20.84
C TYR A 173 -5.91 1.64 -20.02
N ASP A 174 -4.78 1.12 -19.57
CA ASP A 174 -3.80 1.87 -18.79
C ASP A 174 -2.85 2.56 -19.77
N ILE A 175 -3.06 3.82 -19.98
CA ILE A 175 -2.29 4.64 -20.91
C ILE A 175 -1.21 5.43 -20.17
#